data_7d23ee4221295d4e46d97900f9bd014e
#
_entry.id   7d23ee4221295d4e46d97900f9bd014e
#
_cell.length_a   1.000
_cell.length_b   1.000
_cell.length_c   1.000
_cell.angle_alpha   90.00
_cell.angle_beta   90.00
_cell.angle_gamma   90.00
#
_symmetry.space_group_name_H-M   'P 1'
#
loop_
_entity.id
_entity.type
_entity.pdbx_description
1 polymer ?
#
loop_
_entity_poly.entity_id
_entity_poly.type
_entity_poly.pdbx_seq_one_letter_code
_entity_poly.pdbx_strand_id
1 'polypeptide(L)'
;QQHSVDAQKIEYLPQYAAARFDEVEQIQNEKSTIDLMFAGNIGAAQSLETVLKAAEILREESNLRWHIVGDGSELNNLKKMAEEKNLRNVIFYGRKPSDEMPQYYAMADAMLVTLTADRFISLTLPGKVQTYMAAGKPIIGAATGEIPNVIDAAKCGYCANAEDAKGLAEAVLKFIANENRRQLGENSRAYYEQHFTRDMFMNHLEKELRCYGYKKEGATV
;
A
#
# COMPACT_ATOMS: atom_id res chain seq x y z
N GLN A 1 28.53 2.72 -2.31
CA GLN A 1 29.23 1.98 -3.43
C GLN A 1 29.95 0.74 -2.88
N GLN A 2 29.22 -0.29 -2.49
CA GLN A 2 29.86 -1.53 -2.00
C GLN A 2 30.26 -2.51 -3.11
N HIS A 3 29.82 -2.30 -4.35
CA HIS A 3 30.00 -3.29 -5.42
C HIS A 3 30.56 -2.75 -6.74
N SER A 4 31.06 -1.50 -6.78
CA SER A 4 31.73 -0.89 -7.98
C SER A 4 30.93 -1.05 -9.29
N VAL A 5 29.60 -1.13 -9.21
CA VAL A 5 28.75 -1.19 -10.41
C VAL A 5 28.59 0.25 -10.94
N ASP A 6 28.83 0.42 -12.22
CA ASP A 6 28.61 1.69 -12.91
C ASP A 6 27.14 2.07 -12.83
N ALA A 7 26.85 3.28 -12.33
CA ALA A 7 25.48 3.77 -12.20
C ALA A 7 24.71 3.80 -13.53
N GLN A 8 25.40 3.96 -14.66
CA GLN A 8 24.81 3.91 -16.00
C GLN A 8 24.30 2.51 -16.40
N LYS A 9 24.68 1.47 -15.65
CA LYS A 9 24.21 0.10 -15.87
C LYS A 9 23.06 -0.30 -14.93
N ILE A 10 22.53 0.65 -14.17
CA ILE A 10 21.44 0.41 -13.21
C ILE A 10 20.23 1.24 -13.66
N GLU A 11 19.17 0.54 -14.00
CA GLU A 11 17.87 1.15 -14.33
C GLU A 11 16.84 0.83 -13.25
N TYR A 12 16.02 1.83 -12.96
CA TYR A 12 14.89 1.67 -12.04
C TYR A 12 13.64 1.28 -12.82
N LEU A 13 13.15 0.08 -12.56
CA LEU A 13 11.96 -0.46 -13.20
C LEU A 13 10.92 -0.84 -12.13
N PRO A 14 9.98 0.06 -11.79
CA PRO A 14 8.99 -0.20 -10.76
C PRO A 14 8.00 -1.28 -11.20
N GLN A 15 7.51 -2.05 -10.23
CA GLN A 15 6.48 -3.07 -10.43
C GLN A 15 5.16 -2.43 -10.86
N TYR A 16 4.30 -3.22 -11.54
CA TYR A 16 2.92 -2.88 -11.86
C TYR A 16 1.93 -3.78 -11.10
N ALA A 17 0.69 -3.33 -10.98
CA ALA A 17 -0.37 -4.10 -10.35
C ALA A 17 -0.90 -5.20 -11.29
N ALA A 18 -1.45 -6.27 -10.73
CA ALA A 18 -2.18 -7.25 -11.52
C ALA A 18 -3.49 -6.64 -12.04
N ALA A 19 -3.87 -6.92 -13.29
CA ALA A 19 -5.01 -6.33 -13.99
C ALA A 19 -6.35 -6.39 -13.22
N ARG A 20 -6.52 -7.40 -12.34
CA ARG A 20 -7.71 -7.53 -11.48
C ARG A 20 -7.96 -6.34 -10.56
N PHE A 21 -6.95 -5.49 -10.31
CA PHE A 21 -7.07 -4.30 -9.48
C PHE A 21 -7.36 -3.03 -10.28
N ASP A 22 -7.37 -3.11 -11.61
CA ASP A 22 -7.67 -1.96 -12.47
C ASP A 22 -9.15 -1.58 -12.44
N GLU A 23 -10.03 -2.49 -12.08
CA GLU A 23 -11.49 -2.35 -12.08
C GLU A 23 -12.10 -2.61 -10.69
N VAL A 24 -11.41 -2.17 -9.62
CA VAL A 24 -11.98 -2.27 -8.27
C VAL A 24 -13.17 -1.33 -8.15
N GLU A 25 -14.34 -1.90 -7.88
CA GLU A 25 -15.56 -1.13 -7.67
C GLU A 25 -15.40 -0.18 -6.50
N GLN A 26 -15.65 1.11 -6.73
CA GLN A 26 -15.67 2.10 -5.65
C GLN A 26 -17.05 2.06 -4.99
N ILE A 27 -17.19 1.32 -3.90
CA ILE A 27 -18.45 1.25 -3.16
C ILE A 27 -18.69 2.63 -2.55
N GLN A 28 -19.56 3.40 -3.19
CA GLN A 28 -20.08 4.66 -2.64
C GLN A 28 -21.20 4.32 -1.67
N ASN A 29 -20.86 3.88 -0.48
CA ASN A 29 -21.84 3.79 0.58
C ASN A 29 -21.76 5.06 1.43
N GLU A 30 -22.90 5.66 1.73
CA GLU A 30 -23.04 6.58 2.86
C GLU A 30 -22.84 5.80 4.17
N LYS A 31 -21.65 5.20 4.31
CA LYS A 31 -21.29 4.47 5.52
C LYS A 31 -21.07 5.46 6.64
N SER A 32 -21.68 5.19 7.77
CA SER A 32 -21.32 5.86 9.01
C SER A 32 -19.93 5.45 9.53
N THR A 33 -19.30 4.41 8.93
CA THR A 33 -18.02 3.84 9.34
C THR A 33 -16.92 4.12 8.32
N ILE A 34 -15.70 4.27 8.81
CA ILE A 34 -14.48 4.41 8.02
C ILE A 34 -13.68 3.12 8.14
N ASP A 35 -13.44 2.49 7.02
CA ASP A 35 -12.78 1.19 6.92
C ASP A 35 -11.34 1.37 6.38
N LEU A 36 -10.35 1.21 7.25
CA LEU A 36 -8.92 1.22 6.89
C LEU A 36 -8.43 -0.21 6.70
N MET A 37 -7.68 -0.49 5.65
CA MET A 37 -7.28 -1.86 5.34
C MET A 37 -5.80 -2.01 5.07
N PHE A 38 -5.16 -2.97 5.73
CA PHE A 38 -3.89 -3.54 5.32
C PHE A 38 -4.14 -4.84 4.56
N ALA A 39 -3.46 -5.04 3.44
CA ALA A 39 -3.53 -6.27 2.67
C ALA A 39 -2.12 -6.74 2.25
N GLY A 40 -1.74 -7.96 2.60
CA GLY A 40 -0.46 -8.53 2.20
C GLY A 40 0.18 -9.46 3.23
N ASN A 41 1.50 -9.70 3.05
CA ASN A 41 2.28 -10.49 3.99
C ASN A 41 2.38 -9.78 5.35
N ILE A 42 2.12 -10.53 6.43
CA ILE A 42 2.18 -10.05 7.83
C ILE A 42 3.52 -10.49 8.44
N GLY A 43 4.60 -9.88 7.94
CA GLY A 43 5.96 -10.12 8.44
C GLY A 43 6.50 -8.94 9.24
N ALA A 44 7.61 -9.14 9.95
CA ALA A 44 8.24 -8.14 10.82
C ALA A 44 8.52 -6.81 10.10
N ALA A 45 8.99 -6.85 8.85
CA ALA A 45 9.27 -5.67 8.05
C ALA A 45 8.06 -4.76 7.80
N GLN A 46 6.84 -5.28 7.97
CA GLN A 46 5.61 -4.51 7.76
C GLN A 46 5.20 -3.66 8.97
N SER A 47 5.84 -3.84 10.13
CA SER A 47 5.57 -3.04 11.35
C SER A 47 4.08 -2.84 11.68
N LEU A 48 3.26 -3.92 11.55
CA LEU A 48 1.82 -3.84 11.84
C LEU A 48 1.51 -3.60 13.32
N GLU A 49 2.48 -3.79 14.21
CA GLU A 49 2.39 -3.34 15.58
C GLU A 49 2.12 -1.82 15.68
N THR A 50 2.68 -1.04 14.75
CA THR A 50 2.42 0.41 14.64
C THR A 50 0.94 0.69 14.34
N VAL A 51 0.30 -0.14 13.50
CA VAL A 51 -1.14 -0.03 13.22
C VAL A 51 -1.97 -0.33 14.48
N LEU A 52 -1.63 -1.38 15.23
CA LEU A 52 -2.36 -1.71 16.46
C LEU A 52 -2.19 -0.64 17.56
N LYS A 53 -1.01 -0.04 17.67
CA LYS A 53 -0.78 1.08 18.59
C LYS A 53 -1.57 2.33 18.16
N ALA A 54 -1.66 2.62 16.86
CA ALA A 54 -2.50 3.71 16.35
C ALA A 54 -4.00 3.44 16.61
N ALA A 55 -4.45 2.19 16.40
CA ALA A 55 -5.82 1.78 16.72
C ALA A 55 -6.15 1.91 18.23
N GLU A 56 -5.17 1.66 19.10
CA GLU A 56 -5.30 1.89 20.54
C GLU A 56 -5.43 3.38 20.87
N ILE A 57 -4.66 4.24 20.24
CA ILE A 57 -4.75 5.71 20.42
C ILE A 57 -6.13 6.21 19.97
N LEU A 58 -6.66 5.67 18.88
CA LEU A 58 -7.94 6.08 18.28
C LEU A 58 -9.12 5.21 18.73
N ARG A 59 -9.06 4.56 19.89
CA ARG A 59 -10.12 3.64 20.38
C ARG A 59 -11.46 4.30 20.61
N GLU A 60 -11.46 5.59 20.88
CA GLU A 60 -12.70 6.38 21.08
C GLU A 60 -13.39 6.77 19.76
N GLU A 61 -12.72 6.58 18.61
CA GLU A 61 -13.30 6.77 17.29
C GLU A 61 -14.20 5.58 16.92
N SER A 62 -15.42 5.58 17.42
CA SER A 62 -16.35 4.45 17.34
C SER A 62 -16.75 4.04 15.93
N ASN A 63 -16.59 4.94 14.96
CA ASN A 63 -16.88 4.72 13.55
C ASN A 63 -15.67 4.20 12.74
N LEU A 64 -14.51 3.97 13.38
CA LEU A 64 -13.28 3.54 12.71
C LEU A 64 -13.07 2.04 12.85
N ARG A 65 -12.81 1.35 11.74
CA ARG A 65 -12.47 -0.08 11.67
C ARG A 65 -11.14 -0.31 10.97
N TRP A 66 -10.39 -1.28 11.47
CA TRP A 66 -9.09 -1.65 10.97
C TRP A 66 -9.14 -3.10 10.47
N HIS A 67 -8.99 -3.28 9.18
CA HIS A 67 -9.06 -4.57 8.50
C HIS A 67 -7.64 -5.05 8.17
N ILE A 68 -7.29 -6.25 8.60
CA ILE A 68 -5.99 -6.86 8.34
C ILE A 68 -6.23 -8.15 7.54
N VAL A 69 -5.88 -8.11 6.25
CA VAL A 69 -6.02 -9.22 5.32
C VAL A 69 -4.64 -9.74 4.96
N GLY A 70 -4.40 -11.01 5.23
CA GLY A 70 -3.12 -11.66 4.93
C GLY A 70 -2.72 -12.68 5.97
N ASP A 71 -1.48 -13.16 5.81
CA ASP A 71 -0.86 -14.14 6.70
C ASP A 71 0.64 -13.85 6.79
N GLY A 72 1.31 -14.41 7.80
CA GLY A 72 2.75 -14.25 7.99
C GLY A 72 3.18 -14.52 9.42
N SER A 73 4.50 -14.42 9.66
CA SER A 73 5.14 -14.78 10.92
C SER A 73 4.59 -14.02 12.13
N GLU A 74 4.13 -12.77 11.93
CA GLU A 74 3.67 -11.90 13.01
C GLU A 74 2.16 -11.99 13.29
N LEU A 75 1.38 -12.74 12.51
CA LEU A 75 -0.08 -12.76 12.64
C LEU A 75 -0.55 -13.15 14.04
N ASN A 76 0.04 -14.19 14.63
CA ASN A 76 -0.36 -14.67 15.97
C ASN A 76 0.01 -13.68 17.08
N ASN A 77 1.18 -13.04 16.96
CA ASN A 77 1.62 -12.00 17.90
C ASN A 77 0.69 -10.79 17.86
N LEU A 78 0.29 -10.36 16.66
CA LEU A 78 -0.62 -9.22 16.47
C LEU A 78 -2.03 -9.53 16.99
N LYS A 79 -2.56 -10.73 16.77
CA LYS A 79 -3.85 -11.13 17.34
C LYS A 79 -3.83 -11.10 18.87
N LYS A 80 -2.78 -11.67 19.48
CA LYS A 80 -2.60 -11.64 20.93
C LYS A 80 -2.52 -10.19 21.44
N MET A 81 -1.74 -9.34 20.80
CA MET A 81 -1.64 -7.93 21.16
C MET A 81 -3.00 -7.20 21.06
N ALA A 82 -3.79 -7.47 20.02
CA ALA A 82 -5.11 -6.88 19.85
C ALA A 82 -6.09 -7.33 20.95
N GLU A 83 -6.04 -8.61 21.37
CA GLU A 83 -6.82 -9.17 22.48
C GLU A 83 -6.41 -8.53 23.82
N GLU A 84 -5.12 -8.49 24.15
CA GLU A 84 -4.58 -7.89 25.36
C GLU A 84 -4.95 -6.40 25.50
N LYS A 85 -4.99 -5.67 24.37
CA LYS A 85 -5.38 -4.26 24.33
C LYS A 85 -6.89 -4.04 24.15
N ASN A 86 -7.67 -5.11 24.05
CA ASN A 86 -9.13 -5.06 23.84
C ASN A 86 -9.53 -4.21 22.62
N LEU A 87 -8.81 -4.37 21.48
CA LEU A 87 -9.06 -3.65 20.23
C LEU A 87 -10.15 -4.34 19.39
N ARG A 88 -11.42 -4.12 19.76
CA ARG A 88 -12.57 -4.79 19.14
C ARG A 88 -12.86 -4.32 17.70
N ASN A 89 -12.34 -3.19 17.30
CA ASN A 89 -12.45 -2.61 15.97
C ASN A 89 -11.33 -3.05 15.01
N VAL A 90 -10.42 -3.93 15.45
CA VAL A 90 -9.38 -4.54 14.60
C VAL A 90 -9.85 -5.93 14.18
N ILE A 91 -9.97 -6.17 12.88
CA ILE A 91 -10.55 -7.38 12.30
C ILE A 91 -9.48 -8.09 11.46
N PHE A 92 -9.16 -9.34 11.82
CA PHE A 92 -8.20 -10.18 11.12
C PHE A 92 -8.92 -11.19 10.23
N TYR A 93 -8.67 -11.15 8.92
CA TYR A 93 -9.30 -12.03 7.94
C TYR A 93 -8.50 -13.29 7.62
N GLY A 94 -7.20 -13.31 8.00
CA GLY A 94 -6.29 -14.35 7.53
C GLY A 94 -5.98 -14.25 6.04
N ARG A 95 -5.34 -15.28 5.49
CA ARG A 95 -5.02 -15.35 4.06
C ARG A 95 -6.29 -15.49 3.23
N LYS A 96 -6.40 -14.72 2.16
CA LYS A 96 -7.48 -14.79 1.18
C LYS A 96 -6.94 -15.14 -0.21
N PRO A 97 -7.74 -15.81 -1.05
CA PRO A 97 -7.42 -16.02 -2.45
C PRO A 97 -7.21 -14.71 -3.18
N SER A 98 -6.27 -14.69 -4.13
CA SER A 98 -5.89 -13.46 -4.81
C SER A 98 -6.98 -12.90 -5.74
N ASP A 99 -7.90 -13.73 -6.20
CA ASP A 99 -9.07 -13.38 -7.00
C ASP A 99 -10.20 -12.74 -6.18
N GLU A 100 -10.24 -13.00 -4.87
CA GLU A 100 -11.15 -12.32 -3.95
C GLU A 100 -10.67 -10.94 -3.49
N MET A 101 -9.39 -10.61 -3.67
CA MET A 101 -8.82 -9.37 -3.13
C MET A 101 -9.48 -8.08 -3.63
N PRO A 102 -9.95 -7.96 -4.90
CA PRO A 102 -10.67 -6.77 -5.35
C PRO A 102 -11.88 -6.40 -4.48
N GLN A 103 -12.66 -7.39 -4.02
CA GLN A 103 -13.82 -7.14 -3.15
C GLN A 103 -13.41 -6.62 -1.75
N TYR A 104 -12.27 -7.10 -1.20
CA TYR A 104 -11.72 -6.55 0.04
C TYR A 104 -11.28 -5.10 -0.17
N TYR A 105 -10.58 -4.80 -1.27
CA TYR A 105 -10.17 -3.43 -1.57
C TYR A 105 -11.38 -2.51 -1.77
N ALA A 106 -12.46 -3.02 -2.40
CA ALA A 106 -13.71 -2.27 -2.56
C ALA A 106 -14.29 -1.80 -1.21
N MET A 107 -14.19 -2.64 -0.16
CA MET A 107 -14.69 -2.31 1.18
C MET A 107 -13.91 -1.16 1.85
N ALA A 108 -12.64 -0.99 1.52
CA ALA A 108 -11.76 -0.03 2.20
C ALA A 108 -11.99 1.41 1.73
N ASP A 109 -12.01 2.34 2.67
CA ASP A 109 -11.98 3.78 2.41
C ASP A 109 -10.54 4.27 2.18
N ALA A 110 -9.55 3.65 2.85
CA ALA A 110 -8.13 3.87 2.58
C ALA A 110 -7.32 2.60 2.87
N MET A 111 -6.18 2.46 2.18
CA MET A 111 -5.26 1.36 2.37
C MET A 111 -4.10 1.77 3.27
N LEU A 112 -3.67 0.85 4.14
CA LEU A 112 -2.58 1.05 5.07
C LEU A 112 -1.27 0.48 4.54
N VAL A 113 -0.20 1.26 4.64
CA VAL A 113 1.15 0.81 4.36
C VAL A 113 2.10 1.24 5.48
N THR A 114 2.66 0.26 6.17
CA THR A 114 3.63 0.50 7.24
C THR A 114 4.88 -0.33 6.99
N LEU A 115 6.04 0.22 7.36
CA LEU A 115 7.34 -0.45 7.30
C LEU A 115 8.16 -0.13 8.55
N THR A 116 9.08 -1.02 8.87
CA THR A 116 10.10 -0.77 9.89
C THR A 116 11.05 0.34 9.46
N ALA A 117 11.70 0.99 10.43
CA ALA A 117 12.70 2.06 10.22
C ALA A 117 14.05 1.49 9.75
N ASP A 118 14.03 0.56 8.78
CA ASP A 118 15.23 -0.04 8.20
C ASP A 118 15.69 0.75 6.97
N ARG A 119 17.00 1.05 6.93
CA ARG A 119 17.62 1.85 5.85
C ARG A 119 17.46 1.22 4.46
N PHE A 120 17.53 -0.10 4.35
CA PHE A 120 17.44 -0.76 3.04
C PHE A 120 15.99 -0.90 2.61
N ILE A 121 15.08 -1.17 3.55
CA ILE A 121 13.64 -1.26 3.28
C ILE A 121 13.12 0.10 2.82
N SER A 122 13.58 1.20 3.40
CA SER A 122 13.17 2.57 3.03
C SER A 122 13.50 2.97 1.60
N LEU A 123 14.50 2.33 0.97
CA LEU A 123 14.86 2.56 -0.44
C LEU A 123 13.97 1.80 -1.43
N THR A 124 13.04 1.00 -0.96
CA THR A 124 12.17 0.19 -1.82
C THR A 124 10.75 0.75 -1.85
N LEU A 125 10.10 0.63 -3.01
CA LEU A 125 8.67 0.85 -3.13
C LEU A 125 7.99 -0.53 -3.18
N PRO A 126 7.30 -0.97 -2.11
CA PRO A 126 6.64 -2.26 -2.08
C PRO A 126 5.51 -2.35 -3.12
N GLY A 127 5.41 -3.48 -3.84
CA GLY A 127 4.39 -3.69 -4.88
C GLY A 127 2.93 -3.52 -4.42
N LYS A 128 2.66 -3.55 -3.12
CA LYS A 128 1.33 -3.23 -2.57
C LYS A 128 0.94 -1.76 -2.81
N VAL A 129 1.91 -0.82 -2.84
CA VAL A 129 1.63 0.59 -3.09
C VAL A 129 1.05 0.75 -4.50
N GLN A 130 1.70 0.17 -5.51
CA GLN A 130 1.19 0.20 -6.88
C GLN A 130 -0.19 -0.48 -6.98
N THR A 131 -0.39 -1.60 -6.26
CA THR A 131 -1.68 -2.29 -6.24
C THR A 131 -2.79 -1.45 -5.61
N TYR A 132 -2.50 -0.73 -4.51
CA TYR A 132 -3.44 0.19 -3.87
C TYR A 132 -3.79 1.37 -4.78
N MET A 133 -2.78 1.90 -5.48
CA MET A 133 -2.96 2.97 -6.45
C MET A 133 -3.78 2.53 -7.67
N ALA A 134 -3.50 1.34 -8.22
CA ALA A 134 -4.30 0.76 -9.31
C ALA A 134 -5.77 0.60 -8.92
N ALA A 135 -6.03 0.21 -7.67
CA ALA A 135 -7.38 0.11 -7.13
C ALA A 135 -8.04 1.47 -6.82
N GLY A 136 -7.37 2.60 -7.10
CA GLY A 136 -7.89 3.94 -6.84
C GLY A 136 -8.13 4.23 -5.37
N LYS A 137 -7.35 3.64 -4.47
CA LYS A 137 -7.55 3.82 -3.02
C LYS A 137 -6.59 4.87 -2.44
N PRO A 138 -7.08 5.75 -1.56
CA PRO A 138 -6.21 6.57 -0.72
C PRO A 138 -5.23 5.72 0.08
N ILE A 139 -4.03 6.25 0.35
CA ILE A 139 -3.00 5.54 1.10
C ILE A 139 -2.67 6.30 2.39
N ILE A 140 -2.73 5.60 3.53
CA ILE A 140 -2.28 6.12 4.81
C ILE A 140 -1.08 5.28 5.25
N GLY A 141 0.06 5.94 5.47
CA GLY A 141 1.31 5.27 5.73
C GLY A 141 1.97 5.60 7.06
N ALA A 142 2.85 4.67 7.52
CA ALA A 142 3.90 4.93 8.48
C ALA A 142 5.19 4.30 7.95
N ALA A 143 5.98 5.10 7.24
CA ALA A 143 7.18 4.65 6.53
C ALA A 143 8.13 5.83 6.31
N THR A 144 9.37 5.51 5.93
CA THR A 144 10.38 6.49 5.48
C THR A 144 10.84 6.17 4.06
N GLY A 145 11.47 7.11 3.38
CA GLY A 145 12.05 6.92 2.04
C GLY A 145 11.02 7.04 0.91
N GLU A 146 10.93 6.04 0.04
CA GLU A 146 10.16 6.12 -1.22
C GLU A 146 8.65 6.19 -1.04
N ILE A 147 8.10 5.56 -0.01
CA ILE A 147 6.64 5.55 0.21
C ILE A 147 6.09 6.97 0.44
N PRO A 148 6.58 7.77 1.41
CA PRO A 148 6.11 9.14 1.57
C PRO A 148 6.34 10.00 0.33
N ASN A 149 7.47 9.85 -0.38
CA ASN A 149 7.73 10.58 -1.62
C ASN A 149 6.65 10.33 -2.68
N VAL A 150 6.24 9.07 -2.86
CA VAL A 150 5.19 8.69 -3.82
C VAL A 150 3.81 9.18 -3.37
N ILE A 151 3.47 9.06 -2.08
CA ILE A 151 2.20 9.54 -1.55
C ILE A 151 2.06 11.05 -1.73
N ASP A 152 3.13 11.81 -1.45
CA ASP A 152 3.16 13.27 -1.57
C ASP A 152 3.11 13.70 -3.05
N ALA A 153 3.91 13.07 -3.93
CA ALA A 153 3.90 13.36 -5.36
C ALA A 153 2.54 13.08 -6.00
N ALA A 154 1.90 11.98 -5.60
CA ALA A 154 0.57 11.60 -6.07
C ALA A 154 -0.56 12.41 -5.40
N LYS A 155 -0.30 13.07 -4.26
CA LYS A 155 -1.33 13.71 -3.42
C LYS A 155 -2.48 12.74 -3.10
N CYS A 156 -2.14 11.50 -2.77
CA CYS A 156 -3.09 10.41 -2.65
C CYS A 156 -3.35 9.94 -1.21
N GLY A 157 -2.81 10.68 -0.21
CA GLY A 157 -2.99 10.29 1.17
C GLY A 157 -2.08 11.03 2.15
N TYR A 158 -1.77 10.36 3.25
CA TYR A 158 -0.99 10.90 4.35
C TYR A 158 0.04 9.87 4.84
N CYS A 159 1.24 10.32 5.19
CA CYS A 159 2.26 9.42 5.70
C CYS A 159 2.94 10.01 6.94
N ALA A 160 3.09 9.19 7.98
CA ALA A 160 3.92 9.44 9.15
C ALA A 160 5.29 8.77 8.99
N ASN A 161 6.21 9.05 9.89
CA ASN A 161 7.49 8.35 9.94
C ASN A 161 7.30 6.85 10.25
N ALA A 162 8.25 6.03 9.82
CA ALA A 162 8.25 4.61 10.14
C ALA A 162 8.17 4.40 11.66
N GLU A 163 7.36 3.40 12.09
CA GLU A 163 7.17 3.00 13.48
C GLU A 163 6.55 4.09 14.40
N ASP A 164 6.10 5.22 13.82
CA ASP A 164 5.44 6.30 14.57
C ASP A 164 3.92 6.07 14.63
N ALA A 165 3.47 5.42 15.68
CA ALA A 165 2.05 5.14 15.91
C ALA A 165 1.21 6.42 16.16
N LYS A 166 1.80 7.45 16.78
CA LYS A 166 1.12 8.73 17.02
C LYS A 166 0.93 9.49 15.71
N GLY A 167 2.00 9.59 14.93
CA GLY A 167 1.94 10.20 13.60
C GLY A 167 0.98 9.45 12.67
N LEU A 168 0.92 8.10 12.74
CA LEU A 168 -0.07 7.32 11.98
C LEU A 168 -1.50 7.63 12.45
N ALA A 169 -1.75 7.75 13.74
CA ALA A 169 -3.06 8.15 14.26
C ALA A 169 -3.45 9.57 13.78
N GLU A 170 -2.51 10.53 13.79
CA GLU A 170 -2.75 11.87 13.25
C GLU A 170 -3.03 11.85 11.74
N ALA A 171 -2.33 11.01 10.97
CA ALA A 171 -2.57 10.82 9.54
C ALA A 171 -3.98 10.27 9.27
N VAL A 172 -4.44 9.33 10.10
CA VAL A 172 -5.83 8.81 10.06
C VAL A 172 -6.83 9.91 10.39
N LEU A 173 -6.61 10.72 11.43
CA LEU A 173 -7.52 11.83 11.77
C LEU A 173 -7.57 12.88 10.65
N LYS A 174 -6.45 13.19 10.00
CA LYS A 174 -6.42 14.06 8.81
C LYS A 174 -7.25 13.48 7.66
N PHE A 175 -7.17 12.16 7.45
CA PHE A 175 -7.99 11.48 6.44
C PHE A 175 -9.48 11.55 6.80
N ILE A 176 -9.84 11.32 8.06
CA ILE A 176 -11.23 11.41 8.54
C ILE A 176 -11.81 12.82 8.35
N ALA A 177 -11.04 13.85 8.67
CA ALA A 177 -11.42 15.26 8.55
C ALA A 177 -11.45 15.77 7.10
N ASN A 178 -10.88 15.04 6.14
CA ASN A 178 -10.84 15.47 4.74
C ASN A 178 -12.19 15.23 4.06
N GLU A 179 -12.90 16.29 3.73
CA GLU A 179 -14.20 16.22 3.01
C GLU A 179 -14.04 15.69 1.57
N ASN A 180 -12.85 15.81 0.99
CA ASN A 180 -12.55 15.40 -0.39
C ASN A 180 -11.75 14.06 -0.46
N ARG A 181 -12.07 13.08 0.42
CA ARG A 181 -11.40 11.77 0.43
C ARG A 181 -11.43 11.06 -0.91
N ARG A 182 -12.50 11.23 -1.68
CA ARG A 182 -12.63 10.69 -3.03
C ARG A 182 -11.52 11.17 -3.95
N GLN A 183 -11.17 12.46 -3.88
CA GLN A 183 -10.10 13.03 -4.70
C GLN A 183 -8.74 12.37 -4.43
N LEU A 184 -8.46 11.94 -3.18
CA LEU A 184 -7.23 11.21 -2.87
C LEU A 184 -7.18 9.87 -3.62
N GLY A 185 -8.30 9.16 -3.74
CA GLY A 185 -8.40 7.93 -4.51
C GLY A 185 -8.25 8.16 -6.02
N GLU A 186 -8.88 9.19 -6.56
CA GLU A 186 -8.74 9.60 -7.97
C GLU A 186 -7.28 9.97 -8.30
N ASN A 187 -6.62 10.71 -7.41
CA ASN A 187 -5.21 11.06 -7.54
C ASN A 187 -4.31 9.80 -7.50
N SER A 188 -4.62 8.86 -6.61
CA SER A 188 -3.94 7.57 -6.50
C SER A 188 -3.99 6.82 -7.84
N ARG A 189 -5.16 6.69 -8.42
CA ARG A 189 -5.36 6.03 -9.72
C ARG A 189 -4.66 6.77 -10.85
N ALA A 190 -4.80 8.09 -10.94
CA ALA A 190 -4.16 8.90 -11.97
C ALA A 190 -2.62 8.78 -11.93
N TYR A 191 -2.04 8.75 -10.73
CA TYR A 191 -0.60 8.56 -10.58
C TYR A 191 -0.16 7.16 -11.03
N TYR A 192 -0.91 6.11 -10.69
CA TYR A 192 -0.66 4.75 -11.18
C TYR A 192 -0.66 4.70 -12.71
N GLU A 193 -1.65 5.28 -13.36
CA GLU A 193 -1.78 5.30 -14.82
C GLU A 193 -0.63 6.04 -15.51
N GLN A 194 -0.04 7.03 -14.85
CA GLN A 194 1.07 7.81 -15.38
C GLN A 194 2.44 7.18 -15.14
N HIS A 195 2.59 6.29 -14.13
CA HIS A 195 3.91 5.86 -13.67
C HIS A 195 4.12 4.35 -13.54
N PHE A 196 3.05 3.55 -13.39
CA PHE A 196 3.17 2.17 -12.95
C PHE A 196 2.39 1.15 -13.77
N THR A 197 1.90 1.50 -14.97
CA THR A 197 1.13 0.56 -15.78
C THR A 197 2.00 -0.58 -16.32
N ARG A 198 1.35 -1.72 -16.59
CA ARG A 198 2.01 -2.88 -17.21
C ARG A 198 2.65 -2.51 -18.55
N ASP A 199 1.98 -1.68 -19.35
CA ASP A 199 2.49 -1.30 -20.68
C ASP A 199 3.75 -0.43 -20.56
N MET A 200 3.80 0.48 -19.60
CA MET A 200 5.03 1.25 -19.32
C MET A 200 6.17 0.34 -18.90
N PHE A 201 5.91 -0.61 -18.00
CA PHE A 201 6.90 -1.59 -17.57
C PHE A 201 7.42 -2.41 -18.76
N MET A 202 6.52 -2.97 -19.56
CA MET A 202 6.90 -3.83 -20.70
C MET A 202 7.63 -3.05 -21.78
N ASN A 203 7.20 -1.82 -22.10
CA ASN A 203 7.85 -0.96 -23.08
C ASN A 203 9.27 -0.57 -22.63
N HIS A 204 9.43 -0.23 -21.34
CA HIS A 204 10.75 0.08 -20.79
C HIS A 204 11.68 -1.15 -20.83
N LEU A 205 11.20 -2.30 -20.34
CA LEU A 205 11.95 -3.55 -20.36
C LEU A 205 12.36 -3.95 -21.79
N GLU A 206 11.44 -3.85 -22.75
CA GLU A 206 11.73 -4.19 -24.16
C GLU A 206 12.78 -3.25 -24.75
N LYS A 207 12.71 -1.95 -24.45
CA LYS A 207 13.71 -0.97 -24.88
C LYS A 207 15.10 -1.34 -24.36
N GLU A 208 15.22 -1.63 -23.07
CA GLU A 208 16.50 -2.00 -22.46
C GLU A 208 17.05 -3.30 -23.03
N LEU A 209 16.22 -4.34 -23.18
CA LEU A 209 16.64 -5.61 -23.78
C LEU A 209 17.12 -5.44 -25.24
N ARG A 210 16.49 -4.57 -26.02
CA ARG A 210 16.94 -4.26 -27.39
C ARG A 210 18.32 -3.59 -27.41
N CYS A 211 18.62 -2.73 -26.44
CA CYS A 211 19.92 -2.08 -26.30
C CYS A 211 21.05 -3.12 -26.08
N TYR A 212 20.73 -4.25 -25.43
CA TYR A 212 21.68 -5.37 -25.22
C TYR A 212 21.66 -6.43 -26.32
N GLY A 213 21.03 -6.16 -27.48
CA GLY A 213 21.05 -7.04 -28.66
C GLY A 213 20.06 -8.20 -28.63
N TYR A 214 19.10 -8.18 -27.70
CA TYR A 214 18.00 -9.15 -27.69
C TYR A 214 17.06 -8.88 -28.88
N LYS A 215 17.02 -9.83 -29.85
CA LYS A 215 16.02 -9.80 -30.94
C LYS A 215 14.86 -10.69 -30.55
N LYS A 216 13.66 -10.13 -30.56
CA LYS A 216 12.42 -10.92 -30.42
C LYS A 216 12.32 -11.86 -31.62
N GLU A 217 12.61 -13.15 -31.47
CA GLU A 217 12.32 -14.13 -32.50
C GLU A 217 10.81 -14.29 -32.64
N GLY A 218 10.31 -13.91 -33.81
CA GLY A 218 9.06 -14.38 -34.39
C GLY A 218 7.79 -14.27 -33.55
N ALA A 219 7.21 -13.09 -33.43
CA ALA A 219 5.76 -12.99 -33.36
C ALA A 219 5.24 -12.91 -34.81
N THR A 220 5.09 -14.07 -35.43
CA THR A 220 4.27 -14.17 -36.63
C THR A 220 2.80 -14.18 -36.16
N VAL A 221 2.03 -13.24 -36.70
CA VAL A 221 0.59 -13.02 -36.58
C VAL A 221 -0.21 -14.28 -36.88
#